data_294d13d323e23407afee60afb79ecf1f
#
_entry.id   294d13d323e23407afee60afb79ecf1f
#
_cell.length_a   1.000
_cell.length_b   1.000
_cell.length_c   1.000
_cell.angle_alpha   90.00
_cell.angle_beta   90.00
_cell.angle_gamma   90.00
#
_symmetry.space_group_name_H-M   'P 1'
#
loop_
_entity.id
_entity.type
_entity.pdbx_description
1 polymer ?
#
loop_
_entity_poly.entity_id
_entity_poly.type
_entity_poly.pdbx_seq_one_letter_code
_entity_poly.pdbx_strand_id
1 'polypeptide(L)'
;VEGMLFAAGAITRLGTIDDGSTTSDYRPDEIDRKISISAALMTIDWKKNKFNLLDLPGYPDFIGEVHCALRVTDLTIVLVNGVSGVEVGTDLAWEILEKNKGPRVLFINRLDKEHANFSKVVAHAQEAYGFSAIPVQFPVKEGETFDAIVDLLTMKKLTFQADGSGKYKSEEIPADLQGKAEEMRNALIEKIAEADDAILEKYLNTMELSPDEITQGLRAGIRNATIFPILCGSAAKNIGSAPLLDFICEYGPSPSDRPAALAADNTGAEVKVATDDKAPFSGFIFKTLSEMHVGELSLIRVYSGQIKAGDEVLNTSNNITEKIGQIYELNGRNRKEKGNLIAGDIGALVKLRNTHTNNTLSDRRKQVVFPAV
;
A
#
# COMPACT_ATOMS: atom_id res chain seq x y z
N VAL A 1 1.00 9.34 3.35
CA VAL A 1 -0.32 8.96 3.91
C VAL A 1 -1.21 10.17 4.12
N GLU A 2 -0.78 11.24 4.81
CA GLU A 2 -1.61 12.42 5.14
C GLU A 2 -2.31 13.03 3.90
N GLY A 3 -1.58 13.19 2.77
CA GLY A 3 -2.17 13.66 1.52
C GLY A 3 -3.25 12.73 0.95
N MET A 4 -3.11 11.42 1.13
CA MET A 4 -4.12 10.43 0.71
C MET A 4 -5.38 10.54 1.57
N LEU A 5 -5.23 10.69 2.89
CA LEU A 5 -6.34 10.90 3.83
C LEU A 5 -7.12 12.18 3.49
N PHE A 6 -6.39 13.26 3.19
CA PHE A 6 -6.98 14.53 2.84
C PHE A 6 -7.71 14.48 1.48
N ALA A 7 -7.08 13.90 0.46
CA ALA A 7 -7.70 13.73 -0.86
C ALA A 7 -8.99 12.89 -0.77
N ALA A 8 -9.01 11.86 0.08
CA ALA A 8 -10.18 11.02 0.32
C ALA A 8 -11.24 11.66 1.26
N GLY A 9 -10.96 12.85 1.83
CA GLY A 9 -11.87 13.51 2.76
C GLY A 9 -11.96 12.85 4.15
N ALA A 10 -11.04 11.95 4.48
CA ALA A 10 -10.97 11.31 5.79
C ALA A 10 -10.48 12.28 6.88
N ILE A 11 -9.74 13.31 6.50
CA ILE A 11 -9.34 14.44 7.34
C ILE A 11 -9.71 15.75 6.64
N THR A 12 -9.97 16.78 7.43
CA THR A 12 -10.40 18.11 6.92
C THR A 12 -9.25 19.09 6.79
N ARG A 13 -8.08 18.77 7.36
CA ARG A 13 -6.86 19.59 7.33
C ARG A 13 -5.66 18.67 7.21
N LEU A 14 -4.70 19.06 6.38
CA LEU A 14 -3.40 18.40 6.31
C LEU A 14 -2.62 18.67 7.61
N GLY A 15 -2.22 17.59 8.27
CA GLY A 15 -1.28 17.65 9.39
C GLY A 15 0.16 17.81 8.90
N THR A 16 1.03 18.28 9.79
CA THR A 16 2.47 18.37 9.53
C THR A 16 3.27 17.70 10.65
N ILE A 17 4.43 17.17 10.29
CA ILE A 17 5.37 16.56 11.25
C ILE A 17 5.86 17.63 12.24
N ASP A 18 6.10 18.86 11.75
CA ASP A 18 6.65 19.94 12.56
C ASP A 18 5.71 20.40 13.67
N ASP A 19 4.40 20.37 13.40
CA ASP A 19 3.35 20.71 14.37
C ASP A 19 2.91 19.51 15.21
N GLY A 20 3.40 18.29 14.92
CA GLY A 20 2.95 17.05 15.56
C GLY A 20 1.46 16.75 15.31
N SER A 21 0.93 17.19 14.18
CA SER A 21 -0.51 17.12 13.85
C SER A 21 -0.85 16.08 12.79
N THR A 22 0.13 15.26 12.36
CA THR A 22 -0.12 14.17 11.41
C THR A 22 -1.00 13.08 12.02
N THR A 23 -1.79 12.43 11.18
CA THR A 23 -2.71 11.37 11.62
C THR A 23 -2.00 10.08 11.97
N SER A 24 -0.89 9.77 11.29
CA SER A 24 -0.13 8.53 11.49
C SER A 24 0.79 8.59 12.71
N ASP A 25 1.54 9.70 12.89
CA ASP A 25 2.49 9.88 13.99
C ASP A 25 1.80 10.60 15.16
N TYR A 26 0.90 9.92 15.82
CA TYR A 26 0.07 10.52 16.88
C TYR A 26 0.57 10.23 18.31
N ARG A 27 1.58 9.38 18.44
CA ARG A 27 2.14 9.00 19.74
C ARG A 27 3.09 10.10 20.26
N PRO A 28 3.14 10.34 21.57
CA PRO A 28 3.99 11.38 22.11
C PRO A 28 5.48 11.22 21.75
N ASP A 29 5.97 9.98 21.70
CA ASP A 29 7.35 9.65 21.34
C ASP A 29 7.65 9.90 19.83
N GLU A 30 6.68 9.72 18.94
CA GLU A 30 6.78 10.03 17.52
C GLU A 30 6.76 11.55 17.28
N ILE A 31 5.85 12.26 17.96
CA ILE A 31 5.74 13.72 17.87
C ILE A 31 7.00 14.40 18.38
N ASP A 32 7.53 13.97 19.54
CA ASP A 32 8.74 14.54 20.14
C ASP A 32 9.97 14.35 19.26
N ARG A 33 10.11 13.15 18.67
CA ARG A 33 11.25 12.80 17.81
C ARG A 33 11.05 13.17 16.36
N LYS A 34 9.84 13.54 15.93
CA LYS A 34 9.47 13.84 14.54
C LYS A 34 9.76 12.69 13.56
N ILE A 35 9.59 11.47 14.01
CA ILE A 35 9.77 10.24 13.24
C ILE A 35 8.68 9.23 13.57
N SER A 36 8.29 8.42 12.60
CA SER A 36 7.45 7.24 12.83
C SER A 36 8.25 6.16 13.57
N ILE A 37 7.65 5.57 14.60
CA ILE A 37 8.25 4.51 15.43
C ILE A 37 7.43 3.22 15.31
N SER A 38 6.12 3.35 15.18
CA SER A 38 5.16 2.26 15.19
C SER A 38 4.29 2.29 13.94
N ALA A 39 3.95 1.12 13.39
CA ALA A 39 2.99 1.06 12.29
C ALA A 39 1.64 1.63 12.72
N ALA A 40 1.11 2.57 11.93
CA ALA A 40 -0.20 3.18 12.13
C ALA A 40 -1.19 2.69 11.07
N LEU A 41 -2.42 2.36 11.51
CA LEU A 41 -3.50 1.94 10.62
C LEU A 41 -4.47 3.09 10.36
N MET A 42 -4.73 3.36 9.09
CA MET A 42 -5.76 4.29 8.64
C MET A 42 -6.69 3.62 7.64
N THR A 43 -7.94 4.06 7.59
CA THR A 43 -8.95 3.55 6.66
C THR A 43 -9.53 4.71 5.87
N ILE A 44 -9.60 4.56 4.55
CA ILE A 44 -10.23 5.52 3.64
C ILE A 44 -11.11 4.81 2.62
N ASP A 45 -12.08 5.54 2.10
CA ASP A 45 -12.87 5.15 0.94
C ASP A 45 -12.49 6.02 -0.26
N TRP A 46 -12.19 5.40 -1.42
CA TRP A 46 -11.87 6.09 -2.66
C TRP A 46 -12.50 5.36 -3.85
N LYS A 47 -13.28 6.07 -4.68
CA LYS A 47 -13.95 5.51 -5.86
C LYS A 47 -14.65 4.15 -5.59
N LYS A 48 -15.39 4.05 -4.47
CA LYS A 48 -16.09 2.84 -4.00
C LYS A 48 -15.18 1.69 -3.54
N ASN A 49 -13.89 1.91 -3.44
CA ASN A 49 -12.95 0.95 -2.86
C ASN A 49 -12.58 1.40 -1.44
N LYS A 50 -12.52 0.45 -0.52
CA LYS A 50 -11.97 0.65 0.81
C LYS A 50 -10.47 0.37 0.79
N PHE A 51 -9.70 1.28 1.38
CA PHE A 51 -8.27 1.10 1.59
C PHE A 51 -7.97 1.02 3.09
N ASN A 52 -7.22 0.01 3.48
CA ASN A 52 -6.56 -0.05 4.77
C ASN A 52 -5.10 0.33 4.55
N LEU A 53 -4.71 1.52 5.01
CA LEU A 53 -3.38 2.06 4.85
C LEU A 53 -2.57 1.76 6.11
N LEU A 54 -1.42 1.12 5.95
CA LEU A 54 -0.44 0.92 7.00
C LEU A 54 0.73 1.87 6.74
N ASP A 55 0.89 2.88 7.60
CA ASP A 55 2.04 3.77 7.58
C ASP A 55 3.15 3.18 8.45
N LEU A 56 4.35 3.06 7.89
CA LEU A 56 5.44 2.28 8.48
C LEU A 56 6.66 3.16 8.74
N PRO A 57 7.39 2.91 9.84
CA PRO A 57 8.66 3.57 10.08
C PRO A 57 9.68 3.31 8.96
N GLY A 58 10.44 4.35 8.57
CA GLY A 58 11.52 4.23 7.60
C GLY A 58 12.89 3.93 8.21
N TYR A 59 13.04 4.05 9.54
CA TYR A 59 14.31 3.80 10.23
C TYR A 59 14.55 2.30 10.42
N PRO A 60 15.77 1.78 10.14
CA PRO A 60 16.10 0.37 10.28
C PRO A 60 15.89 -0.21 11.68
N ASP A 61 16.00 0.62 12.74
CA ASP A 61 15.76 0.21 14.12
C ASP A 61 14.35 -0.35 14.35
N PHE A 62 13.39 0.04 13.51
CA PHE A 62 11.99 -0.37 13.59
C PHE A 62 11.59 -1.37 12.50
N ILE A 63 12.55 -2.08 11.90
CA ILE A 63 12.31 -3.02 10.78
C ILE A 63 11.29 -4.13 11.12
N GLY A 64 11.15 -4.48 12.41
CA GLY A 64 10.13 -5.42 12.87
C GLY A 64 8.69 -4.97 12.55
N GLU A 65 8.41 -3.66 12.58
CA GLU A 65 7.13 -3.10 12.19
C GLU A 65 6.84 -3.33 10.69
N VAL A 66 7.90 -3.20 9.87
CA VAL A 66 7.82 -3.43 8.42
C VAL A 66 7.52 -4.90 8.13
N HIS A 67 8.22 -5.85 8.79
CA HIS A 67 7.95 -7.28 8.63
C HIS A 67 6.51 -7.65 8.98
N CYS A 68 6.01 -7.19 10.12
CA CYS A 68 4.64 -7.46 10.57
C CYS A 68 3.60 -6.93 9.59
N ALA A 69 3.78 -5.72 9.08
CA ALA A 69 2.85 -5.11 8.14
C ALA A 69 2.91 -5.75 6.75
N LEU A 70 4.09 -6.00 6.21
CA LEU A 70 4.26 -6.63 4.89
C LEU A 70 3.70 -8.06 4.84
N ARG A 71 3.52 -8.71 5.98
CA ARG A 71 2.86 -10.01 6.10
C ARG A 71 1.37 -9.97 5.72
N VAL A 72 0.73 -8.81 5.88
CA VAL A 72 -0.72 -8.64 5.76
C VAL A 72 -1.15 -7.66 4.66
N THR A 73 -0.21 -7.07 3.93
CA THR A 73 -0.51 -6.11 2.85
C THR A 73 -0.66 -6.79 1.50
N ASP A 74 -1.50 -6.20 0.64
CA ASP A 74 -1.74 -6.68 -0.72
C ASP A 74 -0.89 -5.94 -1.75
N LEU A 75 -0.56 -4.67 -1.48
CA LEU A 75 0.32 -3.82 -2.27
C LEU A 75 1.17 -2.95 -1.34
N THR A 76 2.41 -2.73 -1.70
CA THR A 76 3.33 -1.84 -0.96
C THR A 76 3.71 -0.64 -1.82
N ILE A 77 3.64 0.56 -1.23
CA ILE A 77 4.18 1.77 -1.82
C ILE A 77 5.56 2.01 -1.21
N VAL A 78 6.60 1.84 -2.01
CA VAL A 78 7.99 2.13 -1.61
C VAL A 78 8.28 3.59 -1.91
N LEU A 79 8.49 4.39 -0.87
CA LEU A 79 8.80 5.82 -1.01
C LEU A 79 10.28 6.01 -1.29
N VAL A 80 10.59 6.74 -2.36
CA VAL A 80 11.95 7.09 -2.77
C VAL A 80 12.11 8.61 -2.71
N ASN A 81 13.22 9.06 -2.15
CA ASN A 81 13.50 10.49 -2.02
C ASN A 81 13.96 11.07 -3.37
N GLY A 82 13.28 12.11 -3.86
CA GLY A 82 13.57 12.77 -5.15
C GLY A 82 14.92 13.50 -5.21
N VAL A 83 15.58 13.71 -4.07
CA VAL A 83 16.90 14.35 -3.97
C VAL A 83 18.01 13.31 -3.81
N SER A 84 17.91 12.43 -2.81
CA SER A 84 18.93 11.42 -2.46
C SER A 84 18.78 10.10 -3.24
N GLY A 85 17.61 9.81 -3.76
CA GLY A 85 17.33 8.54 -4.47
C GLY A 85 17.10 7.37 -3.51
N VAL A 86 17.60 6.19 -3.87
CA VAL A 86 17.54 4.98 -3.08
C VAL A 86 18.41 5.10 -1.84
N GLU A 87 17.85 4.82 -0.67
CA GLU A 87 18.52 4.89 0.64
C GLU A 87 18.46 3.52 1.33
N VAL A 88 19.26 3.33 2.38
CA VAL A 88 19.35 2.05 3.13
C VAL A 88 17.98 1.50 3.54
N GLY A 89 17.07 2.36 4.02
CA GLY A 89 15.71 1.95 4.37
C GLY A 89 14.89 1.47 3.17
N THR A 90 15.15 2.04 1.99
CA THR A 90 14.52 1.61 0.74
C THR A 90 15.00 0.20 0.34
N ASP A 91 16.32 -0.06 0.43
CA ASP A 91 16.90 -1.36 0.12
C ASP A 91 16.41 -2.45 1.06
N LEU A 92 16.38 -2.19 2.36
CA LEU A 92 15.86 -3.14 3.35
C LEU A 92 14.40 -3.52 3.10
N ALA A 93 13.54 -2.53 2.81
CA ALA A 93 12.15 -2.79 2.46
C ALA A 93 12.04 -3.60 1.15
N TRP A 94 12.90 -3.28 0.18
CA TRP A 94 12.94 -3.99 -1.10
C TRP A 94 13.33 -5.46 -0.95
N GLU A 95 14.37 -5.76 -0.18
CA GLU A 95 14.82 -7.14 0.09
C GLU A 95 13.70 -8.00 0.72
N ILE A 96 12.93 -7.43 1.67
CA ILE A 96 11.81 -8.13 2.29
C ILE A 96 10.72 -8.43 1.25
N LEU A 97 10.40 -7.43 0.42
CA LEU A 97 9.39 -7.56 -0.64
C LEU A 97 9.82 -8.55 -1.73
N GLU A 98 11.08 -8.59 -2.08
CA GLU A 98 11.62 -9.52 -3.07
C GLU A 98 11.54 -10.97 -2.58
N LYS A 99 11.96 -11.23 -1.34
CA LYS A 99 11.82 -12.55 -0.68
C LYS A 99 10.39 -13.08 -0.72
N ASN A 100 9.41 -12.19 -0.51
CA ASN A 100 8.00 -12.53 -0.41
C ASN A 100 7.25 -12.40 -1.74
N LYS A 101 7.92 -12.02 -2.82
CA LYS A 101 7.30 -11.66 -4.11
C LYS A 101 6.12 -10.69 -3.92
N GLY A 102 6.30 -9.71 -3.03
CA GLY A 102 5.28 -8.73 -2.69
C GLY A 102 5.03 -7.75 -3.83
N PRO A 103 3.79 -7.54 -4.26
CA PRO A 103 3.43 -6.48 -5.20
C PRO A 103 3.83 -5.12 -4.66
N ARG A 104 4.44 -4.29 -5.50
CA ARG A 104 4.97 -3.00 -5.08
C ARG A 104 4.94 -1.97 -6.20
N VAL A 105 4.82 -0.73 -5.80
CA VAL A 105 5.00 0.45 -6.65
C VAL A 105 6.00 1.37 -5.96
N LEU A 106 6.78 2.11 -6.75
CA LEU A 106 7.65 3.15 -6.23
C LEU A 106 6.95 4.50 -6.34
N PHE A 107 7.14 5.35 -5.35
CA PHE A 107 6.67 6.72 -5.40
C PHE A 107 7.84 7.67 -5.10
N ILE A 108 8.31 8.37 -6.13
CA ILE A 108 9.38 9.38 -5.98
C ILE A 108 8.75 10.64 -5.41
N ASN A 109 9.01 10.86 -4.12
CA ASN A 109 8.49 11.98 -3.32
C ASN A 109 9.49 13.14 -3.27
N ARG A 110 9.05 14.30 -2.78
CA ARG A 110 9.88 15.49 -2.57
C ARG A 110 10.42 16.13 -3.85
N LEU A 111 9.70 16.00 -4.95
CA LEU A 111 10.08 16.65 -6.22
C LEU A 111 9.95 18.18 -6.19
N ASP A 112 9.37 18.73 -5.13
CA ASP A 112 9.30 20.16 -4.82
C ASP A 112 10.58 20.73 -4.22
N LYS A 113 11.56 19.89 -3.86
CA LYS A 113 12.78 20.32 -3.20
C LYS A 113 13.84 20.76 -4.20
N GLU A 114 14.69 21.70 -3.76
CA GLU A 114 15.90 22.06 -4.48
C GLU A 114 16.78 20.82 -4.71
N HIS A 115 17.39 20.71 -5.86
CA HIS A 115 18.21 19.56 -6.28
C HIS A 115 17.44 18.24 -6.50
N ALA A 116 16.10 18.24 -6.45
CA ALA A 116 15.34 17.07 -6.89
C ALA A 116 15.63 16.78 -8.36
N ASN A 117 15.79 15.49 -8.70
CA ASN A 117 16.07 15.06 -10.06
C ASN A 117 15.43 13.69 -10.33
N PHE A 118 14.26 13.72 -10.93
CA PHE A 118 13.47 12.51 -11.22
C PHE A 118 14.24 11.51 -12.08
N SER A 119 14.84 11.97 -13.18
CA SER A 119 15.53 11.08 -14.13
C SER A 119 16.74 10.37 -13.49
N LYS A 120 17.50 11.08 -12.65
CA LYS A 120 18.61 10.49 -11.89
C LYS A 120 18.13 9.45 -10.88
N VAL A 121 17.01 9.74 -10.18
CA VAL A 121 16.44 8.81 -9.19
C VAL A 121 15.85 7.57 -9.87
N VAL A 122 15.21 7.72 -11.04
CA VAL A 122 14.75 6.59 -11.86
C VAL A 122 15.94 5.72 -12.27
N ALA A 123 17.00 6.31 -12.81
CA ALA A 123 18.20 5.55 -13.19
C ALA A 123 18.81 4.79 -11.98
N HIS A 124 18.88 5.43 -10.81
CA HIS A 124 19.37 4.80 -9.58
C HIS A 124 18.46 3.64 -9.14
N ALA A 125 17.14 3.80 -9.22
CA ALA A 125 16.19 2.73 -8.93
C ALA A 125 16.31 1.55 -9.93
N GLN A 126 16.56 1.84 -11.21
CA GLN A 126 16.76 0.81 -12.23
C GLN A 126 18.10 0.09 -12.09
N GLU A 127 19.15 0.80 -11.67
CA GLU A 127 20.43 0.18 -11.32
C GLU A 127 20.30 -0.79 -10.12
N ALA A 128 19.56 -0.37 -9.08
CA ALA A 128 19.39 -1.15 -7.87
C ALA A 128 18.38 -2.32 -8.05
N TYR A 129 17.29 -2.12 -8.79
CA TYR A 129 16.13 -3.01 -8.81
C TYR A 129 15.77 -3.56 -10.19
N GLY A 130 16.57 -3.22 -11.20
CA GLY A 130 16.39 -3.67 -12.58
C GLY A 130 15.38 -2.83 -13.37
N PHE A 131 15.36 -3.02 -14.68
CA PHE A 131 14.51 -2.28 -15.64
C PHE A 131 13.01 -2.60 -15.51
N SER A 132 12.63 -3.52 -14.63
CA SER A 132 11.23 -3.72 -14.22
C SER A 132 10.69 -2.55 -13.39
N ALA A 133 11.56 -1.72 -12.79
CA ALA A 133 11.24 -0.43 -12.21
C ALA A 133 11.07 0.60 -13.34
N ILE A 134 9.81 0.87 -13.74
CA ILE A 134 9.52 1.67 -14.93
C ILE A 134 8.57 2.83 -14.64
N PRO A 135 8.88 4.06 -15.11
CA PRO A 135 8.00 5.20 -14.92
C PRO A 135 6.64 5.03 -15.61
N VAL A 136 5.57 5.31 -14.88
CA VAL A 136 4.22 5.50 -15.41
C VAL A 136 3.81 6.98 -15.39
N GLN A 137 4.63 7.80 -14.74
CA GLN A 137 4.48 9.26 -14.66
C GLN A 137 5.86 9.92 -14.68
N PHE A 138 5.91 11.20 -15.06
CA PHE A 138 7.09 12.04 -14.86
C PHE A 138 6.71 13.50 -14.56
N PRO A 139 7.54 14.25 -13.82
CA PRO A 139 7.27 15.66 -13.52
C PRO A 139 7.50 16.54 -14.76
N VAL A 140 6.64 17.55 -14.94
CA VAL A 140 6.85 18.57 -15.98
C VAL A 140 8.06 19.47 -15.65
N LYS A 141 8.18 19.81 -14.37
CA LYS A 141 9.32 20.54 -13.78
C LYS A 141 9.60 20.00 -12.39
N GLU A 142 10.77 20.24 -11.88
CA GLU A 142 11.20 19.87 -10.53
C GLU A 142 11.55 21.11 -9.71
N GLY A 143 11.74 20.96 -8.41
CA GLY A 143 12.08 22.03 -7.49
C GLY A 143 10.86 22.85 -7.06
N GLU A 144 11.09 24.09 -6.65
CA GLU A 144 10.04 24.97 -6.11
C GLU A 144 8.85 25.16 -7.03
N THR A 145 9.06 25.09 -8.35
CA THR A 145 8.03 25.26 -9.37
C THR A 145 7.31 23.97 -9.75
N PHE A 146 7.54 22.87 -9.03
CA PHE A 146 6.86 21.60 -9.26
C PHE A 146 5.36 21.75 -8.97
N ASP A 147 4.55 21.65 -10.01
CA ASP A 147 3.09 21.81 -9.98
C ASP A 147 2.32 20.88 -10.93
N ALA A 148 3.04 20.12 -11.79
CA ALA A 148 2.40 19.28 -12.78
C ALA A 148 3.17 17.97 -13.05
N ILE A 149 2.40 16.92 -13.40
CA ILE A 149 2.86 15.58 -13.74
C ILE A 149 2.31 15.21 -15.12
N VAL A 150 3.10 14.54 -15.95
CA VAL A 150 2.63 13.84 -17.14
C VAL A 150 2.32 12.39 -16.77
N ASP A 151 1.12 11.95 -17.06
CA ASP A 151 0.66 10.56 -16.89
C ASP A 151 0.78 9.83 -18.23
N LEU A 152 1.60 8.80 -18.26
CA LEU A 152 1.92 8.03 -19.47
C LEU A 152 0.83 7.02 -19.87
N LEU A 153 -0.03 6.65 -18.93
CA LEU A 153 -1.13 5.72 -19.22
C LEU A 153 -2.28 6.42 -19.94
N THR A 154 -2.60 7.64 -19.51
CA THR A 154 -3.65 8.46 -20.11
C THR A 154 -3.15 9.44 -21.17
N MET A 155 -1.83 9.66 -21.26
CA MET A 155 -1.19 10.67 -22.11
C MET A 155 -1.76 12.06 -21.87
N LYS A 156 -1.85 12.44 -20.60
CA LYS A 156 -2.32 13.76 -20.17
C LYS A 156 -1.37 14.42 -19.20
N LYS A 157 -1.35 15.74 -19.19
CA LYS A 157 -0.70 16.55 -18.16
C LYS A 157 -1.72 16.82 -17.05
N LEU A 158 -1.35 16.52 -15.82
CA LEU A 158 -2.10 16.77 -14.60
C LEU A 158 -1.51 18.00 -13.91
N THR A 159 -2.20 19.13 -13.97
CA THR A 159 -1.75 20.40 -13.34
C THR A 159 -2.49 20.62 -12.03
N PHE A 160 -1.75 20.69 -10.92
CA PHE A 160 -2.30 20.78 -9.57
C PHE A 160 -2.55 22.23 -9.15
N GLN A 161 -3.58 22.42 -8.31
CA GLN A 161 -3.86 23.71 -7.71
C GLN A 161 -2.84 24.04 -6.61
N ALA A 162 -2.45 25.31 -6.53
CA ALA A 162 -1.44 25.77 -5.56
C ALA A 162 -1.96 25.86 -4.11
N ASP A 163 -3.24 25.56 -3.88
CA ASP A 163 -3.90 25.63 -2.57
C ASP A 163 -3.65 24.43 -1.64
N GLY A 164 -2.84 23.45 -2.08
CA GLY A 164 -2.57 22.23 -1.33
C GLY A 164 -3.73 21.24 -1.28
N SER A 165 -4.83 21.51 -2.00
CA SER A 165 -6.02 20.61 -2.03
C SER A 165 -5.74 19.27 -2.69
N GLY A 166 -4.67 19.13 -3.47
CA GLY A 166 -4.38 17.96 -4.30
C GLY A 166 -5.31 17.85 -5.53
N LYS A 167 -6.19 18.83 -5.75
CA LYS A 167 -7.03 18.89 -6.95
C LYS A 167 -6.19 19.26 -8.16
N TYR A 168 -6.51 18.65 -9.30
CA TYR A 168 -5.81 18.89 -10.54
C TYR A 168 -6.74 19.02 -11.73
N LYS A 169 -6.23 19.60 -12.80
CA LYS A 169 -6.85 19.63 -14.13
C LYS A 169 -6.10 18.70 -15.05
N SER A 170 -6.81 17.94 -15.86
CA SER A 170 -6.24 17.12 -16.93
C SER A 170 -6.21 17.94 -18.22
N GLU A 171 -5.03 18.08 -18.82
CA GLU A 171 -4.76 18.92 -19.99
C GLU A 171 -3.95 18.11 -21.01
N GLU A 172 -3.88 18.64 -22.26
CA GLU A 172 -2.97 18.06 -23.25
C GLU A 172 -1.51 18.25 -22.86
N ILE A 173 -0.66 17.29 -23.26
CA ILE A 173 0.77 17.38 -23.03
C ILE A 173 1.33 18.52 -23.90
N PRO A 174 2.15 19.43 -23.35
CA PRO A 174 2.81 20.47 -24.13
C PRO A 174 3.67 19.89 -25.25
N ALA A 175 3.72 20.58 -26.41
CA ALA A 175 4.39 20.08 -27.61
C ALA A 175 5.89 19.76 -27.39
N ASP A 176 6.56 20.50 -26.51
CA ASP A 176 7.97 20.29 -26.15
C ASP A 176 8.20 19.03 -25.29
N LEU A 177 7.17 18.51 -24.65
CA LEU A 177 7.23 17.28 -23.83
C LEU A 177 6.64 16.06 -24.53
N GLN A 178 5.96 16.24 -25.66
CA GLN A 178 5.23 15.16 -26.34
C GLN A 178 6.17 14.04 -26.81
N GLY A 179 7.30 14.38 -27.43
CA GLY A 179 8.28 13.37 -27.86
C GLY A 179 8.85 12.55 -26.68
N LYS A 180 9.16 13.21 -25.55
CA LYS A 180 9.60 12.51 -24.34
C LYS A 180 8.49 11.59 -23.79
N ALA A 181 7.24 12.06 -23.78
CA ALA A 181 6.13 11.27 -23.27
C ALA A 181 5.87 10.03 -24.16
N GLU A 182 5.95 10.18 -25.48
CA GLU A 182 5.80 9.06 -26.42
C GLU A 182 6.92 8.03 -26.27
N GLU A 183 8.17 8.46 -26.18
CA GLU A 183 9.32 7.56 -25.94
C GLU A 183 9.15 6.76 -24.64
N MET A 184 8.86 7.45 -23.54
CA MET A 184 8.65 6.79 -22.23
C MET A 184 7.43 5.87 -22.23
N ARG A 185 6.34 6.26 -22.91
CA ARG A 185 5.15 5.41 -23.06
C ARG A 185 5.47 4.15 -23.84
N ASN A 186 6.22 4.24 -24.94
CA ASN A 186 6.59 3.09 -25.74
C ASN A 186 7.42 2.08 -24.93
N ALA A 187 8.41 2.55 -24.17
CA ALA A 187 9.17 1.72 -23.24
C ALA A 187 8.27 1.05 -22.17
N LEU A 188 7.28 1.79 -21.66
CA LEU A 188 6.30 1.26 -20.70
C LEU A 188 5.43 0.16 -21.34
N ILE A 189 4.91 0.38 -22.56
CA ILE A 189 4.08 -0.61 -23.27
C ILE A 189 4.88 -1.86 -23.57
N GLU A 190 6.12 -1.73 -24.02
CA GLU A 190 7.02 -2.86 -24.27
C GLU A 190 7.23 -3.68 -22.98
N LYS A 191 7.45 -3.02 -21.85
CA LYS A 191 7.59 -3.68 -20.56
C LYS A 191 6.30 -4.35 -20.08
N ILE A 192 5.16 -3.75 -20.34
CA ILE A 192 3.85 -4.36 -20.03
C ILE A 192 3.62 -5.61 -20.90
N ALA A 193 4.02 -5.58 -22.16
CA ALA A 193 3.90 -6.74 -23.05
C ALA A 193 4.68 -7.96 -22.52
N GLU A 194 5.87 -7.75 -21.96
CA GLU A 194 6.70 -8.82 -21.36
C GLU A 194 6.05 -9.54 -20.15
N ALA A 195 5.00 -8.98 -19.55
CA ALA A 195 4.39 -9.53 -18.36
C ALA A 195 3.43 -10.72 -18.62
N ASP A 196 3.05 -10.94 -19.87
CA ASP A 196 2.11 -11.99 -20.27
C ASP A 196 2.44 -12.48 -21.69
N ASP A 197 2.62 -13.80 -21.85
CA ASP A 197 3.06 -14.40 -23.13
C ASP A 197 2.10 -14.11 -24.28
N ALA A 198 0.79 -14.08 -24.04
CA ALA A 198 -0.20 -13.82 -25.09
C ALA A 198 -0.20 -12.35 -25.52
N ILE A 199 0.00 -11.43 -24.57
CA ILE A 199 0.14 -10.00 -24.85
C ILE A 199 1.46 -9.75 -25.60
N LEU A 200 2.54 -10.43 -25.22
CA LEU A 200 3.85 -10.33 -25.88
C LEU A 200 3.78 -10.81 -27.33
N GLU A 201 3.19 -11.97 -27.59
CA GLU A 201 3.03 -12.50 -28.97
C GLU A 201 2.26 -11.51 -29.85
N LYS A 202 1.18 -10.94 -29.35
CA LYS A 202 0.41 -9.92 -30.07
C LYS A 202 1.25 -8.67 -30.33
N TYR A 203 1.94 -8.16 -29.31
CA TYR A 203 2.77 -6.95 -29.43
C TYR A 203 3.88 -7.14 -30.47
N LEU A 204 4.55 -8.28 -30.51
CA LEU A 204 5.57 -8.59 -31.50
C LEU A 204 5.03 -8.62 -32.93
N ASN A 205 3.76 -8.97 -33.12
CA ASN A 205 3.11 -9.01 -34.44
C ASN A 205 2.54 -7.69 -34.91
N THR A 206 2.04 -6.85 -33.99
CA THR A 206 1.29 -5.61 -34.30
C THR A 206 2.00 -4.33 -33.91
N MET A 207 2.97 -4.41 -32.99
CA MET A 207 3.62 -3.29 -32.32
C MET A 207 2.65 -2.37 -31.56
N GLU A 208 1.44 -2.86 -31.27
CA GLU A 208 0.38 -2.11 -30.61
C GLU A 208 -0.36 -2.95 -29.59
N LEU A 209 -0.76 -2.32 -28.47
CA LEU A 209 -1.68 -2.88 -27.47
C LEU A 209 -2.90 -1.98 -27.31
N SER A 210 -4.06 -2.59 -27.19
CA SER A 210 -5.28 -1.87 -26.83
C SER A 210 -5.23 -1.38 -25.36
N PRO A 211 -6.03 -0.37 -24.98
CA PRO A 211 -6.11 0.11 -23.58
C PRO A 211 -6.43 -1.01 -22.56
N ASP A 212 -7.28 -1.97 -22.96
CA ASP A 212 -7.65 -3.11 -22.10
C ASP A 212 -6.45 -4.05 -21.89
N GLU A 213 -5.66 -4.32 -22.92
CA GLU A 213 -4.46 -5.15 -22.83
C GLU A 213 -3.36 -4.49 -22.01
N ILE A 214 -3.18 -3.18 -22.16
CA ILE A 214 -2.27 -2.40 -21.29
C ILE A 214 -2.70 -2.53 -19.84
N THR A 215 -4.00 -2.39 -19.56
CA THR A 215 -4.55 -2.51 -18.22
C THR A 215 -4.35 -3.92 -17.65
N GLN A 216 -4.66 -4.96 -18.41
CA GLN A 216 -4.51 -6.35 -18.00
C GLN A 216 -3.04 -6.72 -17.77
N GLY A 217 -2.15 -6.36 -18.67
CA GLY A 217 -0.72 -6.63 -18.56
C GLY A 217 -0.09 -5.91 -17.38
N LEU A 218 -0.43 -4.64 -17.15
CA LEU A 218 0.08 -3.89 -16.00
C LEU A 218 -0.43 -4.47 -14.68
N ARG A 219 -1.71 -4.82 -14.57
CA ARG A 219 -2.28 -5.51 -13.40
C ARG A 219 -1.58 -6.84 -13.13
N ALA A 220 -1.37 -7.65 -14.17
CA ALA A 220 -0.67 -8.92 -14.05
C ALA A 220 0.78 -8.72 -13.61
N GLY A 221 1.50 -7.78 -14.21
CA GLY A 221 2.88 -7.46 -13.87
C GLY A 221 3.05 -6.99 -12.42
N ILE A 222 2.18 -6.12 -11.93
CA ILE A 222 2.18 -5.66 -10.54
C ILE A 222 1.87 -6.83 -9.59
N ARG A 223 0.79 -7.57 -9.86
CA ARG A 223 0.37 -8.71 -9.03
C ARG A 223 1.44 -9.79 -8.90
N ASN A 224 2.12 -10.09 -10.00
CA ASN A 224 3.16 -11.11 -10.07
C ASN A 224 4.55 -10.59 -9.64
N ALA A 225 4.66 -9.30 -9.27
CA ALA A 225 5.90 -8.61 -8.93
C ALA A 225 6.98 -8.73 -10.03
N THR A 226 6.56 -8.57 -11.30
CA THR A 226 7.43 -8.53 -12.48
C THR A 226 7.54 -7.13 -13.08
N ILE A 227 6.61 -6.23 -12.75
CA ILE A 227 6.65 -4.80 -13.08
C ILE A 227 6.51 -4.00 -11.79
N PHE A 228 7.37 -2.98 -11.64
CA PHE A 228 7.40 -2.07 -10.51
C PHE A 228 7.16 -0.63 -11.00
N PRO A 229 5.90 -0.19 -11.10
CA PRO A 229 5.58 1.13 -11.61
C PRO A 229 6.18 2.24 -10.73
N ILE A 230 6.74 3.27 -11.36
CA ILE A 230 7.25 4.46 -10.69
C ILE A 230 6.27 5.61 -10.91
N LEU A 231 5.68 6.08 -9.82
CA LEU A 231 4.88 7.31 -9.75
C LEU A 231 5.71 8.42 -9.11
N CYS A 232 5.20 9.64 -9.15
CA CYS A 232 5.94 10.76 -8.60
C CYS A 232 5.03 11.83 -7.98
N GLY A 233 5.61 12.66 -7.10
CA GLY A 233 4.87 13.73 -6.47
C GLY A 233 5.62 14.49 -5.38
N SER A 234 4.85 15.25 -4.61
CA SER A 234 5.28 15.93 -3.39
C SER A 234 4.17 15.83 -2.34
N ALA A 235 4.42 15.08 -1.30
CA ALA A 235 3.48 14.98 -0.17
C ALA A 235 3.28 16.32 0.54
N ALA A 236 4.32 17.16 0.62
CA ALA A 236 4.26 18.48 1.24
C ALA A 236 3.33 19.44 0.49
N LYS A 237 3.29 19.37 -0.84
CA LYS A 237 2.38 20.14 -1.70
C LYS A 237 1.08 19.40 -2.03
N ASN A 238 0.90 18.19 -1.51
CA ASN A 238 -0.20 17.27 -1.86
C ASN A 238 -0.32 17.03 -3.38
N ILE A 239 0.81 16.99 -4.10
CA ILE A 239 0.87 16.67 -5.53
C ILE A 239 1.10 15.17 -5.69
N GLY A 240 0.27 14.49 -6.48
CA GLY A 240 0.38 13.07 -6.79
C GLY A 240 -0.43 12.14 -5.88
N SER A 241 -0.99 12.60 -4.73
CA SER A 241 -1.75 11.74 -3.80
C SER A 241 -3.03 11.17 -4.42
N ALA A 242 -3.84 12.00 -5.07
CA ALA A 242 -5.07 11.56 -5.73
C ALA A 242 -4.79 10.68 -6.96
N PRO A 243 -3.86 11.02 -7.88
CA PRO A 243 -3.44 10.11 -8.96
C PRO A 243 -2.88 8.77 -8.46
N LEU A 244 -2.17 8.74 -7.33
CA LEU A 244 -1.69 7.49 -6.72
C LEU A 244 -2.87 6.61 -6.27
N LEU A 245 -3.88 7.18 -5.62
CA LEU A 245 -5.09 6.46 -5.24
C LEU A 245 -5.86 5.95 -6.47
N ASP A 246 -5.96 6.77 -7.51
CA ASP A 246 -6.55 6.38 -8.79
C ASP A 246 -5.81 5.23 -9.44
N PHE A 247 -4.48 5.30 -9.47
CA PHE A 247 -3.62 4.24 -9.98
C PHE A 247 -3.81 2.92 -9.22
N ILE A 248 -3.86 2.97 -7.89
CA ILE A 248 -4.07 1.77 -7.08
C ILE A 248 -5.47 1.17 -7.32
N CYS A 249 -6.52 1.99 -7.45
CA CYS A 249 -7.85 1.51 -7.79
C CYS A 249 -7.89 0.77 -9.14
N GLU A 250 -7.14 1.27 -10.12
CA GLU A 250 -7.17 0.74 -11.47
C GLU A 250 -6.23 -0.47 -11.65
N TYR A 251 -5.02 -0.42 -11.07
CA TYR A 251 -3.97 -1.39 -11.37
C TYR A 251 -3.50 -2.19 -10.17
N GLY A 252 -3.80 -1.77 -8.95
CA GLY A 252 -3.39 -2.46 -7.72
C GLY A 252 -4.16 -3.76 -7.49
N PRO A 253 -3.51 -4.80 -6.95
CA PRO A 253 -4.20 -6.03 -6.57
C PRO A 253 -5.11 -5.80 -5.36
N SER A 254 -6.30 -6.39 -5.41
CA SER A 254 -7.18 -6.55 -4.26
C SER A 254 -6.80 -7.80 -3.44
N PRO A 255 -7.35 -7.97 -2.23
CA PRO A 255 -7.13 -9.19 -1.45
C PRO A 255 -7.47 -10.49 -2.20
N SER A 256 -8.50 -10.47 -3.05
CA SER A 256 -8.91 -11.63 -3.85
C SER A 256 -7.97 -11.95 -5.03
N ASP A 257 -7.15 -10.98 -5.45
CA ASP A 257 -6.14 -11.17 -6.50
C ASP A 257 -4.85 -11.81 -5.97
N ARG A 258 -4.71 -11.88 -4.65
CA ARG A 258 -3.54 -12.49 -4.00
C ARG A 258 -3.65 -14.02 -4.00
N PRO A 259 -2.53 -14.72 -4.08
CA PRO A 259 -2.52 -16.17 -3.84
C PRO A 259 -3.15 -16.53 -2.50
N ALA A 260 -3.81 -17.68 -2.44
CA ALA A 260 -4.33 -18.18 -1.18
C ALA A 260 -3.23 -18.27 -0.11
N ALA A 261 -3.52 -17.80 1.10
CA ALA A 261 -2.56 -17.80 2.19
C ALA A 261 -2.26 -19.23 2.65
N LEU A 262 -0.97 -19.50 2.89
CA LEU A 262 -0.54 -20.81 3.45
C LEU A 262 -0.76 -20.80 4.96
N ALA A 263 -1.34 -21.88 5.46
CA ALA A 263 -1.56 -22.17 6.88
C ALA A 263 -1.35 -23.65 7.15
N ALA A 264 -1.24 -24.03 8.42
CA ALA A 264 -1.31 -25.43 8.84
C ALA A 264 -2.70 -25.71 9.41
N ASP A 265 -3.26 -26.89 9.16
CA ASP A 265 -4.47 -27.36 9.85
C ASP A 265 -4.16 -27.93 11.25
N ASN A 266 -5.17 -28.45 11.94
CA ASN A 266 -5.01 -29.04 13.26
C ASN A 266 -4.19 -30.34 13.29
N THR A 267 -3.86 -30.93 12.14
CA THR A 267 -2.95 -32.08 12.01
C THR A 267 -1.52 -31.66 11.69
N GLY A 268 -1.28 -30.39 11.43
CA GLY A 268 -0.01 -29.83 10.97
C GLY A 268 0.18 -29.92 9.45
N ALA A 269 -0.80 -30.37 8.68
CA ALA A 269 -0.74 -30.41 7.23
C ALA A 269 -0.93 -29.00 6.63
N GLU A 270 -0.17 -28.71 5.58
CA GLU A 270 -0.29 -27.44 4.86
C GLU A 270 -1.65 -27.35 4.14
N VAL A 271 -2.33 -26.23 4.35
CA VAL A 271 -3.59 -25.91 3.71
C VAL A 271 -3.56 -24.51 3.10
N LYS A 272 -4.33 -24.32 2.04
CA LYS A 272 -4.49 -23.02 1.37
C LYS A 272 -5.79 -22.36 1.82
N VAL A 273 -5.69 -21.13 2.31
CA VAL A 273 -6.82 -20.31 2.75
C VAL A 273 -7.06 -19.21 1.70
N ALA A 274 -8.11 -19.38 0.90
CA ALA A 274 -8.50 -18.38 -0.10
C ALA A 274 -9.29 -17.24 0.54
N THR A 275 -9.22 -16.07 -0.06
CA THR A 275 -10.02 -14.91 0.34
C THR A 275 -11.47 -15.13 -0.12
N ASP A 276 -12.33 -15.53 0.81
CA ASP A 276 -13.75 -15.82 0.57
C ASP A 276 -14.54 -15.46 1.84
N ASP A 277 -15.47 -14.53 1.74
CA ASP A 277 -16.30 -14.04 2.86
C ASP A 277 -17.36 -15.05 3.36
N LYS A 278 -17.64 -16.10 2.58
CA LYS A 278 -18.56 -17.20 2.91
C LYS A 278 -17.87 -18.41 3.54
N ALA A 279 -16.56 -18.47 3.46
CA ALA A 279 -15.78 -19.54 4.07
C ALA A 279 -15.78 -19.44 5.61
N PRO A 280 -15.38 -20.48 6.34
CA PRO A 280 -15.13 -20.39 7.78
C PRO A 280 -14.11 -19.29 8.09
N PHE A 281 -14.36 -18.58 9.20
CA PHE A 281 -13.51 -17.46 9.62
C PHE A 281 -12.08 -17.91 9.92
N SER A 282 -11.12 -17.15 9.42
CA SER A 282 -9.73 -17.17 9.88
C SER A 282 -9.08 -15.78 9.76
N GLY A 283 -8.30 -15.40 10.75
CA GLY A 283 -7.61 -14.13 10.80
C GLY A 283 -6.29 -14.21 11.55
N PHE A 284 -5.39 -13.30 11.24
CA PHE A 284 -4.05 -13.23 11.81
C PHE A 284 -3.82 -11.91 12.53
N ILE A 285 -3.38 -11.98 13.77
CA ILE A 285 -3.00 -10.82 14.59
C ILE A 285 -1.57 -10.43 14.24
N PHE A 286 -1.44 -9.37 13.50
CA PHE A 286 -0.12 -8.91 13.04
C PHE A 286 0.52 -7.86 13.96
N LYS A 287 -0.28 -7.26 14.85
CA LYS A 287 0.22 -6.27 15.81
C LYS A 287 -0.70 -6.15 17.02
N THR A 288 -0.11 -5.95 18.18
CA THR A 288 -0.80 -5.61 19.42
C THR A 288 -0.27 -4.28 19.94
N LEU A 289 -1.20 -3.36 20.27
CA LEU A 289 -0.92 -2.03 20.78
C LEU A 289 -1.51 -1.90 22.19
N SER A 290 -0.73 -1.38 23.14
CA SER A 290 -1.25 -0.99 24.44
C SER A 290 -1.59 0.50 24.42
N GLU A 291 -2.86 0.82 24.69
CA GLU A 291 -3.32 2.20 24.72
C GLU A 291 -3.92 2.56 26.08
N MET A 292 -3.58 3.75 26.57
CA MET A 292 -4.18 4.30 27.80
C MET A 292 -5.71 4.36 27.65
N HIS A 293 -6.43 3.96 28.69
CA HIS A 293 -7.90 3.98 28.81
C HIS A 293 -8.68 2.95 27.96
N VAL A 294 -8.04 2.21 27.05
CA VAL A 294 -8.70 1.19 26.22
C VAL A 294 -8.19 -0.20 26.55
N GLY A 295 -6.94 -0.28 26.96
CA GLY A 295 -6.20 -1.52 27.12
C GLY A 295 -5.55 -1.96 25.82
N GLU A 296 -5.56 -3.26 25.58
CA GLU A 296 -4.90 -3.86 24.42
C GLU A 296 -5.79 -3.82 23.19
N LEU A 297 -5.21 -3.33 22.08
CA LEU A 297 -5.78 -3.34 20.74
C LEU A 297 -5.03 -4.38 19.91
N SER A 298 -5.73 -5.37 19.38
CA SER A 298 -5.17 -6.38 18.49
C SER A 298 -5.55 -6.05 17.04
N LEU A 299 -4.57 -5.68 16.21
CA LEU A 299 -4.78 -5.46 14.78
C LEU A 299 -4.83 -6.81 14.07
N ILE A 300 -5.92 -7.04 13.34
CA ILE A 300 -6.20 -8.30 12.66
C ILE A 300 -6.34 -8.10 11.15
N ARG A 301 -5.76 -9.02 10.37
CA ARG A 301 -6.12 -9.26 8.97
C ARG A 301 -7.05 -10.47 8.92
N VAL A 302 -8.23 -10.30 8.34
CA VAL A 302 -9.14 -11.41 8.04
C VAL A 302 -8.74 -12.03 6.70
N TYR A 303 -8.41 -13.32 6.70
CA TYR A 303 -8.04 -14.05 5.49
C TYR A 303 -9.23 -14.75 4.85
N SER A 304 -10.14 -15.30 5.64
CA SER A 304 -11.37 -15.94 5.15
C SER A 304 -12.54 -15.71 6.10
N GLY A 305 -13.74 -15.81 5.57
CA GLY A 305 -14.98 -15.66 6.31
C GLY A 305 -15.21 -14.24 6.82
N GLN A 306 -15.91 -14.13 7.92
CA GLN A 306 -16.19 -12.86 8.59
C GLN A 306 -16.21 -13.03 10.10
N ILE A 307 -15.95 -11.93 10.81
CA ILE A 307 -15.99 -11.87 12.27
C ILE A 307 -16.86 -10.68 12.72
N LYS A 308 -17.67 -10.87 13.75
CA LYS A 308 -18.59 -9.88 14.31
C LYS A 308 -18.37 -9.71 15.80
N ALA A 309 -18.78 -8.57 16.31
CA ALA A 309 -18.84 -8.36 17.76
C ALA A 309 -19.79 -9.39 18.40
N GLY A 310 -19.36 -10.03 19.47
CA GLY A 310 -20.08 -11.09 20.17
C GLY A 310 -19.73 -12.52 19.74
N ASP A 311 -19.05 -12.70 18.60
CA ASP A 311 -18.63 -14.03 18.14
C ASP A 311 -17.62 -14.68 19.11
N GLU A 312 -17.65 -16.00 19.16
CA GLU A 312 -16.64 -16.82 19.83
C GLU A 312 -15.75 -17.49 18.81
N VAL A 313 -14.46 -17.25 18.91
CA VAL A 313 -13.43 -17.81 18.02
C VAL A 313 -12.39 -18.58 18.82
N LEU A 314 -11.69 -19.47 18.17
CA LEU A 314 -10.55 -20.16 18.76
C LEU A 314 -9.26 -19.42 18.40
N ASN A 315 -8.48 -19.06 19.41
CA ASN A 315 -7.07 -18.74 19.21
C ASN A 315 -6.32 -20.08 19.06
N THR A 316 -6.04 -20.45 17.83
CA THR A 316 -5.41 -21.73 17.49
C THR A 316 -3.94 -21.78 17.84
N SER A 317 -3.29 -20.64 18.10
CA SER A 317 -1.89 -20.59 18.54
C SER A 317 -1.70 -21.07 19.97
N ASN A 318 -2.72 -20.94 20.85
CA ASN A 318 -2.66 -21.35 22.25
C ASN A 318 -3.85 -22.22 22.71
N ASN A 319 -4.75 -22.54 21.77
CA ASN A 319 -5.96 -23.36 22.00
C ASN A 319 -6.95 -22.76 23.04
N ILE A 320 -7.06 -21.43 23.08
CA ILE A 320 -7.97 -20.72 24.00
C ILE A 320 -9.10 -20.09 23.20
N THR A 321 -10.33 -20.20 23.72
CA THR A 321 -11.48 -19.50 23.13
C THR A 321 -11.49 -18.04 23.56
N GLU A 322 -11.62 -17.16 22.57
CA GLU A 322 -11.79 -15.73 22.76
C GLU A 322 -13.19 -15.29 22.36
N LYS A 323 -13.78 -14.41 23.14
CA LYS A 323 -15.03 -13.73 22.78
C LYS A 323 -14.69 -12.37 22.20
N ILE A 324 -15.14 -12.11 20.98
CA ILE A 324 -14.90 -10.85 20.30
C ILE A 324 -15.71 -9.73 20.95
N GLY A 325 -15.02 -8.73 21.45
CA GLY A 325 -15.63 -7.51 21.96
C GLY A 325 -16.08 -6.58 20.84
N GLN A 326 -15.74 -5.31 20.95
CA GLN A 326 -15.96 -4.31 19.90
C GLN A 326 -14.90 -4.42 18.80
N ILE A 327 -15.30 -4.11 17.60
CA ILE A 327 -14.45 -4.06 16.41
C ILE A 327 -14.35 -2.60 15.96
N TYR A 328 -13.17 -2.14 15.59
CA TYR A 328 -12.94 -0.77 15.17
C TYR A 328 -12.21 -0.69 13.82
N GLU A 329 -12.60 0.27 13.01
CA GLU A 329 -11.76 0.89 11.99
C GLU A 329 -10.93 1.99 12.66
N LEU A 330 -9.68 2.12 12.23
CA LEU A 330 -8.75 3.10 12.79
C LEU A 330 -8.41 4.18 11.76
N ASN A 331 -8.23 5.40 12.27
CA ASN A 331 -7.55 6.50 11.58
C ASN A 331 -6.57 7.12 12.58
N GLY A 332 -5.38 6.49 12.68
CA GLY A 332 -4.41 6.80 13.72
C GLY A 332 -5.05 6.65 15.10
N ARG A 333 -5.12 7.76 15.86
CA ARG A 333 -5.76 7.81 17.20
C ARG A 333 -7.27 7.60 17.16
N ASN A 334 -7.92 7.98 16.07
CA ASN A 334 -9.38 7.97 15.97
C ASN A 334 -9.89 6.57 15.68
N ARG A 335 -11.01 6.21 16.33
CA ARG A 335 -11.65 4.90 16.21
C ARG A 335 -13.10 5.07 15.81
N LYS A 336 -13.53 4.26 14.87
CA LYS A 336 -14.94 4.16 14.48
C LYS A 336 -15.38 2.73 14.68
N GLU A 337 -16.42 2.53 15.49
CA GLU A 337 -16.97 1.20 15.71
C GLU A 337 -17.50 0.63 14.39
N LYS A 338 -17.21 -0.65 14.16
CA LYS A 338 -17.65 -1.41 13.00
C LYS A 338 -18.31 -2.70 13.44
N GLY A 339 -19.41 -3.08 12.78
CA GLY A 339 -20.17 -4.27 13.15
C GLY A 339 -19.48 -5.58 12.83
N ASN A 340 -18.68 -5.63 11.76
CA ASN A 340 -17.97 -6.82 11.30
C ASN A 340 -16.75 -6.47 10.45
N LEU A 341 -15.84 -7.44 10.32
CA LEU A 341 -14.80 -7.48 9.30
C LEU A 341 -15.02 -8.71 8.42
N ILE A 342 -14.78 -8.58 7.14
CA ILE A 342 -14.90 -9.65 6.13
C ILE A 342 -13.54 -10.06 5.60
N ALA A 343 -13.47 -11.16 4.86
CA ALA A 343 -12.24 -11.60 4.20
C ALA A 343 -11.58 -10.48 3.39
N GLY A 344 -10.27 -10.31 3.59
CA GLY A 344 -9.49 -9.23 3.00
C GLY A 344 -9.43 -7.95 3.83
N ASP A 345 -10.28 -7.77 4.85
CA ASP A 345 -10.31 -6.55 5.65
C ASP A 345 -9.26 -6.55 6.77
N ILE A 346 -8.90 -5.35 7.21
CA ILE A 346 -8.04 -5.10 8.38
C ILE A 346 -8.82 -4.23 9.36
N GLY A 347 -8.73 -4.54 10.65
CA GLY A 347 -9.35 -3.76 11.70
C GLY A 347 -8.69 -4.03 13.05
N ALA A 348 -9.27 -3.45 14.10
CA ALA A 348 -8.80 -3.59 15.48
C ALA A 348 -9.85 -4.29 16.35
N LEU A 349 -9.42 -5.29 17.09
CA LEU A 349 -10.19 -5.97 18.12
C LEU A 349 -9.75 -5.49 19.50
N VAL A 350 -10.69 -5.36 20.43
CA VAL A 350 -10.38 -4.93 21.82
C VAL A 350 -10.73 -6.00 22.82
N LYS A 351 -10.08 -5.93 23.98
CA LYS A 351 -10.37 -6.77 25.14
C LYS A 351 -10.14 -8.26 24.94
N LEU A 352 -9.30 -8.66 23.99
CA LEU A 352 -8.80 -10.02 23.94
C LEU A 352 -7.83 -10.24 25.10
N ARG A 353 -7.94 -11.41 25.76
CA ARG A 353 -7.19 -11.65 27.00
C ARG A 353 -5.92 -12.49 26.79
N ASN A 354 -5.97 -13.39 25.81
CA ASN A 354 -4.92 -14.38 25.57
C ASN A 354 -4.47 -14.35 24.10
N THR A 355 -4.59 -13.20 23.47
CA THR A 355 -4.30 -13.05 22.04
C THR A 355 -3.28 -11.94 21.83
N HIS A 356 -2.15 -12.29 21.21
CA HIS A 356 -1.00 -11.41 21.00
C HIS A 356 -0.57 -11.43 19.54
N THR A 357 0.39 -10.58 19.19
CA THR A 357 1.02 -10.57 17.86
C THR A 357 1.47 -11.99 17.47
N ASN A 358 1.31 -12.33 16.21
CA ASN A 358 1.54 -13.66 15.63
C ASN A 358 0.50 -14.74 15.98
N ASN A 359 -0.57 -14.41 16.69
CA ASN A 359 -1.62 -15.38 16.93
C ASN A 359 -2.60 -15.47 15.75
N THR A 360 -3.14 -16.68 15.56
CA THR A 360 -4.21 -16.96 14.61
C THR A 360 -5.54 -17.16 15.34
N LEU A 361 -6.56 -16.47 14.88
CA LEU A 361 -7.95 -16.69 15.31
C LEU A 361 -8.71 -17.41 14.19
N SER A 362 -9.42 -18.48 14.51
CA SER A 362 -10.20 -19.23 13.51
C SER A 362 -11.53 -19.75 14.02
N ASP A 363 -12.40 -20.17 13.09
CA ASP A 363 -13.60 -20.95 13.41
C ASP A 363 -13.20 -22.28 14.06
N ARG A 364 -13.87 -22.66 15.13
CA ARG A 364 -13.61 -23.91 15.87
C ARG A 364 -13.77 -25.17 15.00
N ARG A 365 -14.62 -25.11 13.98
CA ARG A 365 -14.93 -26.26 13.10
C ARG A 365 -13.89 -26.44 11.99
N LYS A 366 -13.16 -25.39 11.63
CA LYS A 366 -12.11 -25.42 10.63
C LYS A 366 -10.91 -24.65 11.15
N GLN A 367 -10.11 -25.33 11.94
CA GLN A 367 -8.96 -24.75 12.59
C GLN A 367 -7.78 -24.62 11.60
N VAL A 368 -7.18 -23.46 11.59
CA VAL A 368 -5.94 -23.20 10.86
C VAL A 368 -4.98 -22.40 11.73
N VAL A 369 -3.69 -22.48 11.45
CA VAL A 369 -2.62 -21.71 12.09
C VAL A 369 -1.77 -21.09 10.99
N PHE A 370 -1.75 -19.77 10.91
CA PHE A 370 -0.86 -19.07 10.00
C PHE A 370 0.57 -19.05 10.58
N PRO A 371 1.60 -19.14 9.72
CA PRO A 371 2.99 -19.04 10.18
C PRO A 371 3.24 -17.65 10.79
N ALA A 372 4.03 -17.62 11.86
CA ALA A 372 4.50 -16.40 12.50
C ALA A 372 5.43 -15.58 11.58
N VAL A 373 5.60 -14.30 11.89
CA VAL A 373 6.52 -13.38 11.22
C VAL A 373 7.93 -13.55 11.80
#